data_d843c17f04716dfdb6562b67a75b66d6
#
_entry.id   d843c17f04716dfdb6562b67a75b66d6
#
_cell.length_a   1.000
_cell.length_b   1.000
_cell.length_c   1.000
_cell.angle_alpha   90.00
_cell.angle_beta   90.00
_cell.angle_gamma   90.00
#
_symmetry.space_group_name_H-M   'P 1'
#
loop_
_entity.id
_entity.type
_entity.pdbx_description
1 polymer ?
#
loop_
_entity_poly.entity_id
_entity_poly.type
_entity_poly.pdbx_seq_one_letter_code
_entity_poly.pdbx_strand_id
1 'polypeptide(L)'
;MASSKEFLEYILEQLSEVEGITYRAMMGEYIIYYKGRIAGGIYDDRLLIKPVKSAIDYVSDIRYEVPYEGAKEMILIEEVDNKEYLTELFKAIYDDLPTPKKKK
;
A
#
# COMPACT_ATOMS: atom_id res chain seq x y z
N MET A 1 10.05 1.06 14.60
CA MET A 1 10.08 2.50 14.41
C MET A 1 8.81 2.97 13.77
N ALA A 2 8.35 4.12 14.17
CA ALA A 2 7.14 4.67 13.58
C ALA A 2 7.46 5.34 12.25
N SER A 3 6.49 5.34 11.35
CA SER A 3 6.64 6.04 10.09
C SER A 3 6.40 7.53 10.29
N SER A 4 7.04 8.35 9.49
CA SER A 4 6.87 9.78 9.61
C SER A 4 5.59 10.21 8.89
N LYS A 5 4.98 11.26 9.39
CA LYS A 5 3.81 11.81 8.74
C LYS A 5 4.17 12.43 7.40
N GLU A 6 5.38 12.95 7.29
CA GLU A 6 5.82 13.51 6.02
C GLU A 6 5.88 12.47 4.93
N PHE A 7 6.32 11.26 5.26
CA PHE A 7 6.34 10.20 4.27
C PHE A 7 4.91 9.82 3.86
N LEU A 8 4.01 9.74 4.84
CA LEU A 8 2.62 9.46 4.53
C LEU A 8 2.05 10.51 3.57
N GLU A 9 2.30 11.78 3.88
CA GLU A 9 1.76 12.84 3.03
C GLU A 9 2.37 12.80 1.63
N TYR A 10 3.64 12.45 1.55
CA TYR A 10 4.28 12.30 0.26
C TYR A 10 3.63 11.20 -0.57
N ILE A 11 3.37 10.06 0.06
CA ILE A 11 2.73 8.94 -0.64
C ILE A 11 1.32 9.31 -1.07
N LEU A 12 0.58 10.01 -0.19
CA LEU A 12 -0.78 10.40 -0.55
C LEU A 12 -0.78 11.37 -1.73
N GLU A 13 0.22 12.24 -1.79
CA GLU A 13 0.35 13.13 -2.93
C GLU A 13 0.63 12.35 -4.20
N GLN A 14 1.48 11.34 -4.13
CA GLN A 14 1.78 10.51 -5.28
C GLN A 14 0.55 9.72 -5.73
N LEU A 15 -0.39 9.47 -4.84
CA LEU A 15 -1.62 8.74 -5.15
C LEU A 15 -2.80 9.67 -5.42
N SER A 16 -2.52 10.96 -5.61
CA SER A 16 -3.60 11.95 -5.71
C SER A 16 -4.52 11.73 -6.91
N GLU A 17 -4.05 11.02 -7.93
CA GLU A 17 -4.88 10.74 -9.09
C GLU A 17 -5.66 9.44 -8.98
N VAL A 18 -5.50 8.74 -7.87
CA VAL A 18 -6.24 7.52 -7.62
C VAL A 18 -7.40 7.86 -6.70
N GLU A 19 -8.60 7.70 -7.20
CA GLU A 19 -9.79 8.01 -6.40
C GLU A 19 -10.00 6.98 -5.31
N GLY A 20 -10.45 7.46 -4.15
CA GLY A 20 -10.85 6.54 -3.09
C GLY A 20 -9.73 6.10 -2.18
N ILE A 21 -8.61 6.80 -2.19
CA ILE A 21 -7.50 6.47 -1.30
C ILE A 21 -7.77 7.11 0.06
N THR A 22 -7.74 6.30 1.10
CA THR A 22 -7.82 6.77 2.47
C THR A 22 -6.75 6.04 3.28
N TYR A 23 -6.59 6.47 4.52
CA TYR A 23 -5.60 5.84 5.37
C TYR A 23 -6.09 5.82 6.80
N ARG A 24 -5.43 5.01 7.61
CA ARG A 24 -5.74 4.91 9.02
C ARG A 24 -4.46 4.73 9.79
N ALA A 25 -4.27 5.58 10.79
CA ALA A 25 -3.10 5.45 11.65
C ALA A 25 -3.30 4.29 12.60
N MET A 26 -2.23 3.53 12.82
CA MET A 26 -2.31 2.40 13.73
C MET A 26 -0.93 2.15 14.32
N MET A 27 -0.79 2.43 15.60
CA MET A 27 0.44 2.14 16.35
C MET A 27 1.68 2.73 15.67
N GLY A 28 1.55 3.97 15.20
CA GLY A 28 2.68 4.65 14.58
C GLY A 28 2.89 4.35 13.11
N GLU A 29 2.10 3.44 12.57
CA GLU A 29 2.17 3.12 11.15
C GLU A 29 0.85 3.50 10.50
N TYR A 30 0.76 3.31 9.18
CA TYR A 30 -0.44 3.71 8.46
C TYR A 30 -0.88 2.60 7.54
N ILE A 31 -2.19 2.33 7.54
CA ILE A 31 -2.79 1.40 6.61
C ILE A 31 -3.42 2.19 5.48
N ILE A 32 -3.13 1.80 4.25
CA ILE A 32 -3.66 2.48 3.07
C ILE A 32 -4.83 1.69 2.51
N TYR A 33 -5.93 2.38 2.33
CA TYR A 33 -7.14 1.77 1.77
C TYR A 33 -7.41 2.33 0.38
N TYR A 34 -7.91 1.48 -0.48
CA TYR A 34 -8.32 1.87 -1.83
C TYR A 34 -9.78 1.50 -1.98
N LYS A 35 -10.64 2.50 -1.94
CA LYS A 35 -12.09 2.30 -2.02
C LYS A 35 -12.56 1.30 -0.96
N GLY A 36 -12.03 1.44 0.23
CA GLY A 36 -12.41 0.59 1.35
C GLY A 36 -11.70 -0.73 1.46
N ARG A 37 -10.86 -1.06 0.48
CA ARG A 37 -10.11 -2.31 0.52
C ARG A 37 -8.69 -2.02 0.95
N ILE A 38 -8.14 -2.88 1.79
CA ILE A 38 -6.78 -2.70 2.27
C ILE A 38 -5.82 -3.01 1.13
N ALA A 39 -5.10 -1.98 0.68
CA ALA A 39 -4.15 -2.15 -0.41
C ALA A 39 -2.74 -2.41 0.10
N GLY A 40 -2.41 -1.86 1.25
CA GLY A 40 -1.10 -2.01 1.81
C GLY A 40 -0.93 -1.06 2.96
N GLY A 41 0.26 -0.56 3.16
CA GLY A 41 0.48 0.37 4.24
C GLY A 41 1.87 0.96 4.20
N ILE A 42 2.09 1.86 5.14
CA ILE A 42 3.39 2.50 5.33
C ILE A 42 3.93 2.01 6.66
N TYR A 43 5.05 1.32 6.60
CA TYR A 43 5.67 0.71 7.77
C TYR A 43 7.14 1.08 7.78
N ASP A 44 7.56 1.77 8.83
CA ASP A 44 8.96 2.17 8.98
C ASP A 44 9.44 2.93 7.75
N ASP A 45 8.62 3.90 7.31
CA ASP A 45 8.89 4.74 6.13
C ASP A 45 9.13 3.92 4.87
N ARG A 46 8.39 2.81 4.73
CA ARG A 46 8.39 2.01 3.52
C ARG A 46 6.97 1.80 3.06
N LEU A 47 6.76 1.85 1.76
CA LEU A 47 5.45 1.54 1.20
C LEU A 47 5.40 0.07 0.86
N LEU A 48 4.52 -0.66 1.53
CA LEU A 48 4.35 -2.09 1.32
C LEU A 48 2.96 -2.35 0.77
N ILE A 49 2.88 -3.21 -0.22
CA ILE A 49 1.62 -3.52 -0.90
C ILE A 49 1.29 -5.00 -0.68
N LYS A 50 0.01 -5.30 -0.57
CA LYS A 50 -0.41 -6.68 -0.44
C LYS A 50 0.06 -7.50 -1.63
N PRO A 51 0.59 -8.71 -1.39
CA PRO A 51 1.14 -9.53 -2.47
C PRO A 51 0.06 -10.28 -3.23
N VAL A 52 -0.89 -9.53 -3.78
CA VAL A 52 -1.91 -10.14 -4.62
C VAL A 52 -1.30 -10.43 -6.00
N LYS A 53 -1.98 -11.27 -6.76
CA LYS A 53 -1.42 -11.74 -8.02
C LYS A 53 -1.12 -10.61 -8.98
N SER A 54 -2.02 -9.65 -9.10
CA SER A 54 -1.79 -8.54 -10.03
C SER A 54 -0.63 -7.66 -9.59
N ALA A 55 -0.39 -7.55 -8.28
CA ALA A 55 0.77 -6.81 -7.82
C ALA A 55 2.05 -7.56 -8.18
N ILE A 56 2.04 -8.86 -7.98
CA ILE A 56 3.20 -9.69 -8.31
C ILE A 56 3.50 -9.60 -9.80
N ASP A 57 2.46 -9.58 -10.62
CA ASP A 57 2.64 -9.47 -12.06
C ASP A 57 3.12 -8.10 -12.50
N TYR A 58 2.69 -7.07 -11.78
CA TYR A 58 3.01 -5.69 -12.18
C TYR A 58 4.42 -5.27 -11.79
N VAL A 59 4.86 -5.67 -10.62
CA VAL A 59 6.15 -5.22 -10.07
C VAL A 59 7.25 -6.13 -10.60
N SER A 60 8.27 -5.54 -11.23
CA SER A 60 9.47 -6.29 -11.57
C SER A 60 10.41 -6.24 -10.38
N ASP A 61 11.34 -7.16 -10.30
CA ASP A 61 12.32 -7.20 -9.19
C ASP A 61 11.65 -7.14 -7.84
N ILE A 62 10.73 -8.06 -7.62
CA ILE A 62 9.94 -8.06 -6.39
C ILE A 62 10.84 -8.29 -5.18
N ARG A 63 10.62 -7.46 -4.15
CA ARG A 63 11.23 -7.64 -2.85
C ARG A 63 10.13 -7.78 -1.83
N TYR A 64 10.26 -8.77 -0.96
CA TYR A 64 9.29 -8.99 0.10
C TYR A 64 9.85 -8.47 1.41
N GLU A 65 9.00 -7.82 2.18
CA GLU A 65 9.36 -7.31 3.48
C GLU A 65 8.25 -7.62 4.46
N VAL A 66 8.63 -7.87 5.69
CA VAL A 66 7.65 -8.07 6.75
C VAL A 66 7.36 -6.72 7.37
N PRO A 67 6.08 -6.29 7.40
CA PRO A 67 5.76 -4.97 7.93
C PRO A 67 6.03 -4.85 9.42
N TYR A 68 5.85 -5.93 10.16
CA TYR A 68 6.18 -5.96 11.58
C TYR A 68 6.31 -7.42 11.98
N GLU A 69 6.92 -7.62 13.13
CA GLU A 69 7.20 -8.98 13.58
C GLU A 69 5.93 -9.80 13.68
N GLY A 70 5.97 -10.99 13.09
CA GLY A 70 4.81 -11.88 13.12
C GLY A 70 3.83 -11.69 11.99
N ALA A 71 4.01 -10.66 11.17
CA ALA A 71 3.11 -10.41 10.05
C ALA A 71 3.58 -11.18 8.82
N LYS A 72 2.67 -11.29 7.85
CA LYS A 72 3.01 -11.90 6.58
C LYS A 72 3.79 -10.93 5.71
N GLU A 73 4.58 -11.47 4.82
CA GLU A 73 5.36 -10.65 3.91
C GLU A 73 4.47 -9.85 2.98
N MET A 74 4.95 -8.66 2.65
CA MET A 74 4.29 -7.82 1.67
C MET A 74 5.34 -7.38 0.66
N ILE A 75 4.90 -6.76 -0.43
CA ILE A 75 5.80 -6.34 -1.49
C ILE A 75 6.28 -4.93 -1.22
N LEU A 76 7.59 -4.75 -1.19
CA LEU A 76 8.18 -3.43 -1.03
C LEU A 76 8.12 -2.67 -2.35
N ILE A 77 7.56 -1.47 -2.31
CA ILE A 77 7.50 -0.61 -3.48
C ILE A 77 8.55 0.47 -3.33
N GLU A 78 9.53 0.44 -4.21
CA GLU A 78 10.62 1.40 -4.16
C GLU A 78 10.40 2.58 -5.09
N GLU A 79 9.52 2.45 -6.07
CA GLU A 79 9.28 3.48 -7.08
C GLU A 79 8.29 4.52 -6.57
N VAL A 80 8.52 5.01 -5.37
CA VAL A 80 7.55 5.92 -4.75
C VAL A 80 7.63 7.33 -5.33
N ASP A 81 8.68 7.64 -6.06
CA ASP A 81 8.81 8.95 -6.70
C ASP A 81 8.11 9.01 -8.06
N ASN A 82 7.59 7.90 -8.52
CA ASN A 82 6.97 7.82 -9.83
C ASN A 82 5.45 7.77 -9.68
N LYS A 83 4.83 8.93 -9.79
CA LYS A 83 3.39 9.05 -9.59
C LYS A 83 2.62 8.15 -10.56
N GLU A 84 3.04 8.12 -11.80
CA GLU A 84 2.35 7.31 -12.80
C GLU A 84 2.45 5.83 -12.48
N TYR A 85 3.62 5.39 -12.03
CA TYR A 85 3.82 4.00 -11.67
C TYR A 85 2.88 3.60 -10.54
N LEU A 86 2.78 4.44 -9.50
CA LEU A 86 1.91 4.13 -8.37
C LEU A 86 0.45 4.16 -8.77
N THR A 87 0.07 5.11 -9.61
CA THR A 87 -1.31 5.20 -10.07
C THR A 87 -1.72 3.92 -10.80
N GLU A 88 -0.87 3.47 -11.73
CA GLU A 88 -1.18 2.27 -12.48
C GLU A 88 -1.14 1.03 -11.61
N LEU A 89 -0.19 0.99 -10.67
CA LEU A 89 -0.10 -0.15 -9.77
C LEU A 89 -1.38 -0.30 -8.96
N PHE A 90 -1.85 0.78 -8.36
CA PHE A 90 -3.05 0.69 -7.55
C PHE A 90 -4.26 0.30 -8.38
N LYS A 91 -4.38 0.86 -9.58
CA LYS A 91 -5.49 0.47 -10.44
C LYS A 91 -5.41 -0.99 -10.85
N ALA A 92 -4.21 -1.48 -11.07
CA ALA A 92 -4.03 -2.87 -11.50
C ALA A 92 -4.42 -3.86 -10.41
N ILE A 93 -4.20 -3.52 -9.15
CA ILE A 93 -4.41 -4.47 -8.07
C ILE A 93 -5.81 -4.42 -7.48
N TYR A 94 -6.62 -3.45 -7.86
CA TYR A 94 -7.90 -3.22 -7.19
C TYR A 94 -8.76 -4.47 -7.12
N ASP A 95 -8.91 -5.16 -8.25
CA ASP A 95 -9.81 -6.30 -8.30
C ASP A 95 -9.33 -7.48 -7.48
N ASP A 96 -8.04 -7.54 -7.21
CA ASP A 96 -7.47 -8.65 -6.42
C ASP A 96 -7.43 -8.34 -4.94
N LEU A 97 -7.73 -7.12 -4.54
CA LEU A 97 -7.69 -6.76 -3.13
C LEU A 97 -8.85 -7.41 -2.40
N PRO A 98 -8.64 -7.82 -1.14
CA PRO A 98 -9.74 -8.42 -0.39
C PRO A 98 -10.83 -7.40 -0.16
N THR A 99 -12.07 -7.85 -0.31
CA THR A 99 -13.19 -6.97 -0.04
C THR A 99 -13.36 -6.80 1.46
N PRO A 100 -13.90 -5.66 1.91
CA PRO A 100 -14.16 -5.48 3.32
C PRO A 100 -15.17 -6.51 3.78
N LYS A 101 -14.96 -6.99 4.99
CA LYS A 101 -15.90 -7.92 5.58
C LYS A 101 -17.21 -7.23 5.87
N LYS A 102 -18.27 -7.87 5.49
CA LYS A 102 -19.58 -7.35 5.81
C LYS A 102 -20.01 -7.81 7.18
N LYS A 103 -20.62 -6.92 7.91
CA LYS A 103 -21.25 -7.30 9.16
C LYS A 103 -22.59 -7.88 8.91
N LYS A 104 -22.87 -8.92 9.60
CA LYS A 104 -24.18 -9.54 9.44
C LYS A 104 -25.07 -9.20 10.58
#